data_d38a9b8fc2a9be6a382b10f19cb65373
#
_entry.id   d38a9b8fc2a9be6a382b10f19cb65373
#
_cell.length_a   1.000
_cell.length_b   1.000
_cell.length_c   1.000
_cell.angle_alpha   90.00
_cell.angle_beta   90.00
_cell.angle_gamma   90.00
#
_symmetry.space_group_name_H-M   'P 1'
#
loop_
_entity.id
_entity.type
_entity.pdbx_description
1 polymer ?
#
loop_
_entity_poly.entity_id
_entity_poly.type
_entity_poly.pdbx_seq_one_letter_code
_entity_poly.pdbx_strand_id
1 'polypeptide(L)'
;LGHDLARQVGIDPRNQRRHARIDVVAGNIATADAAKALIDAGADAIKVGIGPGSICTTRVVAGVGVPQITAISDCAAVGDAHGVPVIADGGIKFSGDVTKAIAAGASSVMIGSLFAGTDESPGDLVLYQGRSYKVYRGMGSLGAMKKGSKDRYGQGGAADEKLVPEGIEGRVPYRGSLATIAHQLVGGLRSGMGYTGSRTIEELRTKAKFVKITSQGLRESHVHDVIITEEAPNYRIS
;
A
#
# COMPACT_ATOMS: atom_id res chain seq x y z
N LEU A 1 10.86 -19.10 14.60
CA LEU A 1 10.42 -18.28 13.45
C LEU A 1 9.76 -16.96 13.95
N GLY A 2 8.81 -17.00 14.91
CA GLY A 2 8.12 -15.79 15.37
C GLY A 2 9.00 -14.75 16.07
N HIS A 3 9.96 -15.17 16.91
CA HIS A 3 10.89 -14.26 17.58
C HIS A 3 11.84 -13.54 16.62
N ASP A 4 12.22 -14.19 15.54
CA ASP A 4 13.11 -13.60 14.53
C ASP A 4 12.37 -12.58 13.65
N LEU A 5 11.12 -12.86 13.31
CA LEU A 5 10.27 -11.94 12.54
C LEU A 5 9.95 -10.66 13.33
N ALA A 6 9.64 -10.78 14.62
CA ALA A 6 9.39 -9.63 15.50
C ALA A 6 10.62 -8.72 15.61
N ARG A 7 11.83 -9.29 15.66
CA ARG A 7 13.08 -8.51 15.62
C ARG A 7 13.34 -7.85 14.27
N GLN A 8 13.06 -8.56 13.17
CA GLN A 8 13.24 -8.00 11.82
C GLN A 8 12.32 -6.82 11.52
N VAL A 9 11.13 -6.79 12.13
CA VAL A 9 10.17 -5.68 11.98
C VAL A 9 10.23 -4.66 13.11
N GLY A 10 11.22 -4.76 14.01
CA GLY A 10 11.47 -3.75 15.05
C GLY A 10 10.53 -3.80 16.24
N ILE A 11 9.74 -4.87 16.40
CA ILE A 11 8.96 -5.07 17.62
C ILE A 11 9.89 -5.62 18.70
N ASP A 12 10.28 -4.76 19.63
CA ASP A 12 10.93 -5.19 20.88
C ASP A 12 9.88 -5.29 21.99
N PRO A 13 9.56 -6.50 22.48
CA PRO A 13 8.59 -6.68 23.58
C PRO A 13 8.96 -5.86 24.84
N ARG A 14 10.22 -5.46 24.97
CA ARG A 14 10.69 -4.61 26.06
C ARG A 14 10.27 -3.15 25.87
N ASN A 15 10.08 -2.70 24.63
CA ASN A 15 9.61 -1.34 24.33
C ASN A 15 8.12 -1.15 24.64
N GLN A 16 7.30 -2.17 24.44
CA GLN A 16 5.88 -2.13 24.84
C GLN A 16 5.70 -1.92 26.34
N ARG A 17 6.55 -2.53 27.18
CA ARG A 17 6.49 -2.35 28.65
C ARG A 17 6.96 -0.96 29.11
N ARG A 18 7.77 -0.27 28.31
CA ARG A 18 8.27 1.08 28.64
C ARG A 18 7.32 2.20 28.18
N HIS A 19 6.46 1.94 27.21
CA HIS A 19 5.58 2.93 26.60
C HIS A 19 4.13 2.39 26.49
N ALA A 20 3.52 2.09 27.63
CA ALA A 20 2.16 1.50 27.75
C ALA A 20 1.02 2.35 27.11
N ARG A 21 1.35 3.42 26.35
CA ARG A 21 0.40 4.31 25.67
C ARG A 21 0.69 4.50 24.18
N ILE A 22 1.63 3.75 23.60
CA ILE A 22 1.99 3.87 22.18
C ILE A 22 1.61 2.58 21.48
N ASP A 23 0.69 2.68 20.51
CA ASP A 23 0.31 1.56 19.65
C ASP A 23 1.43 1.21 18.69
N VAL A 24 1.69 -0.09 18.50
CA VAL A 24 2.72 -0.61 17.60
C VAL A 24 2.08 -1.15 16.34
N VAL A 25 2.35 -0.49 15.23
CA VAL A 25 1.98 -0.95 13.89
C VAL A 25 3.16 -1.72 13.28
N ALA A 26 2.98 -3.01 13.04
CA ALA A 26 4.04 -3.89 12.53
C ALA A 26 3.83 -4.28 11.07
N GLY A 27 4.90 -4.47 10.32
CA GLY A 27 4.86 -4.90 8.90
C GLY A 27 6.14 -4.48 8.14
N ASN A 28 6.21 -4.76 6.83
CA ASN A 28 5.13 -5.29 6.00
C ASN A 28 5.15 -6.82 5.94
N ILE A 29 3.97 -7.39 5.84
CA ILE A 29 3.75 -8.84 5.71
C ILE A 29 2.80 -9.13 4.53
N ALA A 30 2.64 -10.40 4.17
CA ALA A 30 1.75 -10.81 3.08
C ALA A 30 1.06 -12.16 3.30
N THR A 31 1.23 -12.80 4.47
CA THR A 31 0.71 -14.14 4.76
C THR A 31 0.03 -14.22 6.12
N ALA A 32 -0.92 -15.14 6.28
CA ALA A 32 -1.60 -15.42 7.53
C ALA A 32 -0.64 -15.79 8.68
N ASP A 33 0.38 -16.62 8.38
CA ASP A 33 1.37 -17.03 9.37
C ASP A 33 2.19 -15.85 9.90
N ALA A 34 2.59 -14.92 9.00
CA ALA A 34 3.29 -13.72 9.40
C ALA A 34 2.38 -12.78 10.21
N ALA A 35 1.09 -12.66 9.85
CA ALA A 35 0.12 -11.90 10.61
C ALA A 35 0.00 -12.43 12.03
N LYS A 36 -0.18 -13.75 12.17
CA LYS A 36 -0.25 -14.39 13.49
C LYS A 36 1.02 -14.16 14.31
N ALA A 37 2.20 -14.32 13.72
CA ALA A 37 3.47 -14.12 14.42
C ALA A 37 3.64 -12.70 14.95
N LEU A 38 3.21 -11.66 14.19
CA LEU A 38 3.27 -10.28 14.65
C LEU A 38 2.25 -9.98 15.76
N ILE A 39 1.05 -10.52 15.65
CA ILE A 39 0.00 -10.40 16.65
C ILE A 39 0.42 -11.08 17.96
N ASP A 40 0.96 -12.29 17.89
CA ASP A 40 1.49 -13.02 19.06
C ASP A 40 2.66 -12.27 19.71
N ALA A 41 3.43 -11.49 18.94
CA ALA A 41 4.49 -10.62 19.44
C ALA A 41 3.96 -9.31 20.04
N GLY A 42 2.65 -9.03 19.96
CA GLY A 42 1.99 -7.88 20.57
C GLY A 42 1.83 -6.68 19.67
N ALA A 43 1.69 -6.87 18.35
CA ALA A 43 1.34 -5.78 17.46
C ALA A 43 -0.11 -5.34 17.66
N ASP A 44 -0.34 -4.02 17.75
CA ASP A 44 -1.68 -3.42 17.88
C ASP A 44 -2.36 -3.26 16.51
N ALA A 45 -1.58 -3.18 15.44
CA ALA A 45 -2.05 -3.22 14.05
C ALA A 45 -1.00 -3.87 13.14
N ILE A 46 -1.44 -4.47 12.04
CA ILE A 46 -0.55 -5.08 11.04
C ILE A 46 -0.66 -4.39 9.68
N LYS A 47 0.48 -4.20 9.02
CA LYS A 47 0.56 -3.55 7.71
C LYS A 47 0.93 -4.56 6.63
N VAL A 48 0.07 -4.68 5.60
CA VAL A 48 0.08 -5.75 4.61
C VAL A 48 0.42 -5.22 3.23
N GLY A 49 1.46 -5.79 2.63
CA GLY A 49 1.88 -5.48 1.27
C GLY A 49 3.36 -5.73 1.04
N ILE A 50 3.69 -6.74 0.25
CA ILE A 50 5.05 -7.03 -0.22
C ILE A 50 5.08 -6.87 -1.74
N GLY A 51 5.72 -5.79 -2.19
CA GLY A 51 5.93 -5.49 -3.60
C GLY A 51 4.75 -4.90 -4.40
N PRO A 52 3.61 -4.44 -3.81
CA PRO A 52 2.52 -3.86 -4.61
C PRO A 52 2.77 -2.39 -4.99
N GLY A 53 3.74 -1.72 -4.39
CA GLY A 53 4.05 -0.32 -4.66
C GLY A 53 4.53 -0.08 -6.08
N SER A 54 4.15 1.05 -6.70
CA SER A 54 4.46 1.38 -8.09
C SER A 54 5.96 1.56 -8.39
N ILE A 55 6.76 1.81 -7.36
CA ILE A 55 8.23 1.98 -7.43
C ILE A 55 9.00 0.84 -6.75
N CYS A 56 8.30 -0.21 -6.32
CA CYS A 56 8.88 -1.38 -5.68
C CYS A 56 9.30 -2.42 -6.74
N THR A 57 10.52 -2.95 -6.61
CA THR A 57 11.04 -4.01 -7.48
C THR A 57 11.28 -5.33 -6.75
N THR A 58 10.88 -5.44 -5.48
CA THR A 58 11.07 -6.66 -4.66
C THR A 58 10.59 -7.92 -5.36
N ARG A 59 9.43 -7.90 -6.01
CA ARG A 59 8.88 -9.07 -6.72
C ARG A 59 9.75 -9.54 -7.88
N VAL A 60 10.51 -8.62 -8.49
CA VAL A 60 11.39 -8.92 -9.63
C VAL A 60 12.80 -9.26 -9.13
N VAL A 61 13.33 -8.49 -8.18
CA VAL A 61 14.70 -8.62 -7.69
C VAL A 61 14.84 -9.79 -6.73
N ALA A 62 13.92 -9.92 -5.77
CA ALA A 62 13.93 -10.99 -4.77
C ALA A 62 13.06 -12.20 -5.16
N GLY A 63 12.17 -12.06 -6.16
CA GLY A 63 11.24 -13.12 -6.56
C GLY A 63 10.14 -13.40 -5.54
N VAL A 64 9.90 -12.51 -4.60
CA VAL A 64 8.98 -12.68 -3.46
C VAL A 64 7.84 -11.69 -3.53
N GLY A 65 6.62 -12.15 -3.27
CA GLY A 65 5.43 -11.31 -3.18
C GLY A 65 4.14 -12.14 -3.26
N VAL A 66 3.06 -11.53 -2.81
CA VAL A 66 1.70 -12.10 -2.87
C VAL A 66 0.79 -11.07 -3.54
N PRO A 67 -0.16 -11.47 -4.42
CA PRO A 67 -1.17 -10.56 -4.95
C PRO A 67 -1.90 -9.84 -3.81
N GLN A 68 -2.07 -8.52 -3.92
CA GLN A 68 -2.44 -7.68 -2.77
C GLN A 68 -3.80 -8.05 -2.16
N ILE A 69 -4.81 -8.37 -2.97
CA ILE A 69 -6.14 -8.77 -2.45
C ILE A 69 -6.03 -10.08 -1.65
N THR A 70 -5.28 -11.06 -2.14
CA THR A 70 -5.01 -12.31 -1.43
C THR A 70 -4.31 -12.04 -0.10
N ALA A 71 -3.23 -11.24 -0.12
CA ALA A 71 -2.48 -10.89 1.08
C ALA A 71 -3.37 -10.21 2.13
N ILE A 72 -4.22 -9.25 1.70
CA ILE A 72 -5.15 -8.58 2.61
C ILE A 72 -6.14 -9.56 3.21
N SER A 73 -6.79 -10.40 2.38
CA SER A 73 -7.81 -11.34 2.85
C SER A 73 -7.23 -12.36 3.85
N ASP A 74 -6.06 -12.92 3.55
CA ASP A 74 -5.41 -13.90 4.41
C ASP A 74 -4.99 -13.30 5.76
N CYS A 75 -4.40 -12.10 5.74
CA CYS A 75 -4.00 -11.40 6.95
C CYS A 75 -5.20 -10.87 7.76
N ALA A 76 -6.27 -10.40 7.08
CA ALA A 76 -7.46 -9.89 7.73
C ALA A 76 -8.23 -10.99 8.46
N ALA A 77 -8.28 -12.21 7.92
CA ALA A 77 -8.90 -13.35 8.60
C ALA A 77 -8.24 -13.62 9.97
N VAL A 78 -6.91 -13.47 10.06
CA VAL A 78 -6.18 -13.61 11.32
C VAL A 78 -6.36 -12.36 12.21
N GLY A 79 -6.29 -11.16 11.63
CA GLY A 79 -6.47 -9.91 12.35
C GLY A 79 -7.84 -9.83 13.02
N ASP A 80 -8.91 -10.14 12.29
CA ASP A 80 -10.29 -10.11 12.79
C ASP A 80 -10.50 -11.13 13.93
N ALA A 81 -9.90 -12.33 13.83
CA ALA A 81 -9.97 -13.32 14.91
C ALA A 81 -9.31 -12.88 16.23
N HIS A 82 -8.40 -11.90 16.15
CA HIS A 82 -7.67 -11.36 17.32
C HIS A 82 -8.01 -9.91 17.64
N GLY A 83 -8.93 -9.29 16.92
CA GLY A 83 -9.29 -7.87 17.10
C GLY A 83 -8.20 -6.88 16.68
N VAL A 84 -7.28 -7.29 15.79
CA VAL A 84 -6.14 -6.49 15.33
C VAL A 84 -6.41 -5.97 13.92
N PRO A 85 -6.47 -4.63 13.71
CA PRO A 85 -6.78 -4.04 12.40
C PRO A 85 -5.67 -4.23 11.39
N VAL A 86 -6.08 -4.27 10.10
CA VAL A 86 -5.19 -4.42 8.94
C VAL A 86 -5.10 -3.11 8.17
N ILE A 87 -3.89 -2.66 7.87
CA ILE A 87 -3.59 -1.56 6.95
C ILE A 87 -3.14 -2.16 5.62
N ALA A 88 -3.90 -1.93 4.54
CA ALA A 88 -3.51 -2.35 3.20
C ALA A 88 -2.53 -1.33 2.59
N ASP A 89 -1.27 -1.73 2.43
CA ASP A 89 -0.20 -0.85 1.97
C ASP A 89 0.21 -1.15 0.53
N GLY A 90 -0.08 -0.20 -0.35
CA GLY A 90 0.31 -0.22 -1.75
C GLY A 90 -0.75 -0.79 -2.70
N GLY A 91 -0.52 -0.56 -3.99
CA GLY A 91 -1.39 -1.05 -5.07
C GLY A 91 -2.61 -0.17 -5.36
N ILE A 92 -2.80 0.94 -4.66
CA ILE A 92 -3.91 1.88 -4.89
C ILE A 92 -3.56 2.81 -6.06
N LYS A 93 -4.25 2.64 -7.17
CA LYS A 93 -4.12 3.46 -8.39
C LYS A 93 -5.37 4.28 -8.67
N PHE A 94 -6.54 3.75 -8.30
CA PHE A 94 -7.85 4.35 -8.48
C PHE A 94 -8.64 4.29 -7.18
N SER A 95 -9.67 5.11 -7.06
CA SER A 95 -10.57 5.09 -5.89
C SER A 95 -11.24 3.74 -5.67
N GLY A 96 -11.57 3.01 -6.74
CA GLY A 96 -12.12 1.65 -6.65
C GLY A 96 -11.17 0.64 -6.00
N ASP A 97 -9.86 0.89 -6.01
CA ASP A 97 -8.90 0.01 -5.33
C ASP A 97 -8.99 0.17 -3.80
N VAL A 98 -9.35 1.36 -3.31
CA VAL A 98 -9.68 1.58 -1.88
C VAL A 98 -10.88 0.72 -1.49
N THR A 99 -11.97 0.76 -2.29
CA THR A 99 -13.17 -0.07 -2.06
C THR A 99 -12.80 -1.56 -2.01
N LYS A 100 -11.98 -2.02 -2.96
CA LYS A 100 -11.54 -3.43 -3.00
C LYS A 100 -10.67 -3.81 -1.81
N ALA A 101 -9.74 -2.95 -1.38
CA ALA A 101 -8.91 -3.21 -0.21
C ALA A 101 -9.73 -3.34 1.07
N ILE A 102 -10.70 -2.44 1.28
CA ILE A 102 -11.63 -2.50 2.41
C ILE A 102 -12.51 -3.76 2.33
N ALA A 103 -13.10 -4.04 1.16
CA ALA A 103 -13.91 -5.25 0.95
C ALA A 103 -13.12 -6.55 1.16
N ALA A 104 -11.80 -6.54 0.96
CA ALA A 104 -10.92 -7.68 1.24
C ALA A 104 -10.59 -7.85 2.74
N GLY A 105 -11.05 -6.95 3.60
CA GLY A 105 -10.88 -7.02 5.05
C GLY A 105 -9.95 -5.95 5.65
N ALA A 106 -9.37 -5.05 4.86
CA ALA A 106 -8.58 -3.96 5.43
C ALA A 106 -9.45 -2.98 6.22
N SER A 107 -8.89 -2.42 7.30
CA SER A 107 -9.50 -1.35 8.09
C SER A 107 -9.15 0.03 7.54
N SER A 108 -7.98 0.15 6.92
CA SER A 108 -7.49 1.38 6.28
C SER A 108 -6.53 1.05 5.14
N VAL A 109 -6.15 2.07 4.35
CA VAL A 109 -5.20 1.94 3.24
C VAL A 109 -4.04 2.91 3.40
N MET A 110 -2.84 2.47 2.99
CA MET A 110 -1.68 3.35 2.85
C MET A 110 -1.42 3.60 1.36
N ILE A 111 -1.25 4.87 1.01
CA ILE A 111 -1.16 5.32 -0.38
C ILE A 111 0.18 6.02 -0.61
N GLY A 112 0.95 5.55 -1.58
CA GLY A 112 2.23 6.13 -1.97
C GLY A 112 2.11 7.08 -3.17
N SER A 113 2.06 6.53 -4.38
CA SER A 113 2.24 7.29 -5.62
C SER A 113 1.18 8.39 -5.86
N LEU A 114 -0.08 8.16 -5.49
CA LEU A 114 -1.12 9.17 -5.66
C LEU A 114 -0.86 10.38 -4.76
N PHE A 115 -0.41 10.17 -3.51
CA PHE A 115 -0.10 11.25 -2.58
C PHE A 115 1.27 11.87 -2.84
N ALA A 116 2.22 11.11 -3.40
CA ALA A 116 3.53 11.65 -3.78
C ALA A 116 3.44 12.79 -4.81
N GLY A 117 2.36 12.86 -5.59
CA GLY A 117 2.10 13.92 -6.57
C GLY A 117 1.46 15.18 -5.99
N THR A 118 1.15 15.23 -4.70
CA THR A 118 0.43 16.37 -4.08
C THR A 118 1.36 17.49 -3.61
N ASP A 119 0.80 18.66 -3.36
CA ASP A 119 1.52 19.83 -2.85
C ASP A 119 2.20 19.54 -1.52
N GLU A 120 1.54 18.79 -0.65
CA GLU A 120 1.99 18.47 0.70
C GLU A 120 3.12 17.43 0.72
N SER A 121 3.35 16.72 -0.40
CA SER A 121 4.47 15.78 -0.50
C SER A 121 5.82 16.53 -0.60
N PRO A 122 6.89 16.04 0.06
CA PRO A 122 8.19 16.71 0.08
C PRO A 122 9.00 16.63 -1.22
N GLY A 123 8.56 15.86 -2.24
CA GLY A 123 9.25 15.74 -3.52
C GLY A 123 9.29 17.05 -4.30
N ASP A 124 10.40 17.33 -4.99
CA ASP A 124 10.54 18.52 -5.83
C ASP A 124 9.60 18.51 -7.02
N LEU A 125 9.08 19.69 -7.37
CA LEU A 125 8.29 19.89 -8.58
C LEU A 125 9.21 20.03 -9.79
N VAL A 126 8.97 19.22 -10.82
CA VAL A 126 9.79 19.17 -12.04
C VAL A 126 8.89 19.35 -13.26
N LEU A 127 9.27 20.27 -14.14
CA LEU A 127 8.63 20.41 -15.46
C LEU A 127 9.30 19.45 -16.47
N TYR A 128 8.50 18.62 -17.12
CA TYR A 128 9.00 17.68 -18.14
C TYR A 128 7.96 17.53 -19.25
N GLN A 129 8.40 17.72 -20.49
CA GLN A 129 7.55 17.65 -21.68
C GLN A 129 6.24 18.46 -21.56
N GLY A 130 6.35 19.68 -21.03
CA GLY A 130 5.21 20.59 -20.85
C GLY A 130 4.24 20.21 -19.72
N ARG A 131 4.55 19.20 -18.90
CA ARG A 131 3.74 18.78 -17.76
C ARG A 131 4.53 18.85 -16.45
N SER A 132 3.84 19.14 -15.36
CA SER A 132 4.41 19.15 -14.02
C SER A 132 4.39 17.76 -13.38
N TYR A 133 5.49 17.42 -12.72
CA TYR A 133 5.70 16.16 -12.00
C TYR A 133 6.31 16.44 -10.64
N LYS A 134 6.11 15.52 -9.70
CA LYS A 134 6.82 15.47 -8.41
C LYS A 134 7.84 14.33 -8.43
N VAL A 135 9.04 14.58 -7.92
CA VAL A 135 10.04 13.53 -7.71
C VAL A 135 9.52 12.54 -6.67
N TYR A 136 9.64 11.26 -6.96
CA TYR A 136 9.19 10.19 -6.09
C TYR A 136 10.19 9.03 -6.12
N ARG A 137 10.55 8.51 -4.95
CA ARG A 137 11.48 7.38 -4.84
C ARG A 137 11.00 6.33 -3.86
N GLY A 138 11.32 5.06 -4.15
CA GLY A 138 11.07 3.94 -3.26
C GLY A 138 12.01 3.94 -2.06
N MET A 139 11.53 3.45 -0.93
CA MET A 139 12.37 3.20 0.26
C MET A 139 13.54 2.27 -0.04
N GLY A 140 13.37 1.30 -0.97
CA GLY A 140 14.41 0.39 -1.45
C GLY A 140 15.20 0.92 -2.64
N SER A 141 15.07 2.19 -3.06
CA SER A 141 15.91 2.79 -4.08
C SER A 141 17.32 3.03 -3.54
N LEU A 142 18.30 3.02 -4.43
CA LEU A 142 19.70 3.20 -4.03
C LEU A 142 19.92 4.51 -3.25
N GLY A 143 19.31 5.61 -3.70
CA GLY A 143 19.41 6.90 -3.03
C GLY A 143 18.72 6.95 -1.66
N ALA A 144 17.61 6.20 -1.47
CA ALA A 144 16.97 6.09 -0.17
C ALA A 144 17.80 5.21 0.78
N MET A 145 18.31 4.08 0.30
CA MET A 145 19.13 3.15 1.08
C MET A 145 20.40 3.82 1.60
N LYS A 146 21.09 4.60 0.78
CA LYS A 146 22.26 5.40 1.20
C LYS A 146 21.93 6.47 2.25
N LYS A 147 20.67 6.92 2.31
CA LYS A 147 20.18 7.91 3.29
C LYS A 147 19.58 7.30 4.56
N GLY A 148 19.70 5.96 4.75
CA GLY A 148 19.32 5.29 6.00
C GLY A 148 18.24 4.21 5.91
N SER A 149 17.61 3.99 4.76
CA SER A 149 16.55 2.97 4.67
C SER A 149 17.05 1.53 4.44
N LYS A 150 18.35 1.30 4.36
CA LYS A 150 18.97 -0.01 4.09
C LYS A 150 18.68 -1.06 5.16
N ASP A 151 18.45 -0.66 6.40
CA ASP A 151 18.09 -1.56 7.50
C ASP A 151 16.78 -2.29 7.25
N ARG A 152 15.79 -1.62 6.63
CA ARG A 152 14.51 -2.20 6.24
C ARG A 152 14.66 -3.40 5.28
N TYR A 153 15.75 -3.47 4.54
CA TYR A 153 16.04 -4.52 3.56
C TYR A 153 17.11 -5.51 4.05
N GLY A 154 17.40 -5.52 5.34
CA GLY A 154 18.39 -6.42 5.93
C GLY A 154 19.84 -6.11 5.53
N GLN A 155 20.11 -4.91 5.00
CA GLN A 155 21.41 -4.51 4.44
C GLN A 155 22.10 -3.42 5.29
N GLY A 156 21.70 -3.26 6.57
CA GLY A 156 22.24 -2.22 7.45
C GLY A 156 23.75 -2.19 7.57
N GLY A 157 24.38 -3.35 7.60
CA GLY A 157 25.84 -3.50 7.65
C GLY A 157 26.55 -3.48 6.30
N ALA A 158 25.82 -3.37 5.17
CA ALA A 158 26.45 -3.39 3.85
C ALA A 158 27.08 -2.05 3.48
N ALA A 159 28.27 -2.11 2.84
CA ALA A 159 28.88 -0.93 2.21
C ALA A 159 28.00 -0.45 1.04
N ASP A 160 28.00 0.84 0.78
CA ASP A 160 27.12 1.46 -0.21
C ASP A 160 27.27 0.89 -1.64
N GLU A 161 28.48 0.45 -1.99
CA GLU A 161 28.78 -0.18 -3.30
C GLU A 161 28.23 -1.60 -3.43
N LYS A 162 27.85 -2.23 -2.31
CA LYS A 162 27.33 -3.62 -2.25
C LYS A 162 25.82 -3.67 -2.05
N LEU A 163 25.14 -2.52 -2.03
CA LEU A 163 23.70 -2.48 -1.85
C LEU A 163 22.96 -3.08 -3.05
N VAL A 164 21.96 -3.91 -2.78
CA VAL A 164 21.04 -4.47 -3.77
C VAL A 164 19.71 -3.74 -3.65
N PRO A 165 19.38 -2.79 -4.55
CA PRO A 165 18.16 -2.01 -4.44
C PRO A 165 16.93 -2.86 -4.81
N GLU A 166 15.84 -2.66 -4.06
CA GLU A 166 14.51 -3.24 -4.29
C GLU A 166 13.47 -2.16 -4.63
N GLY A 167 13.90 -1.04 -5.18
CA GLY A 167 13.06 0.07 -5.58
C GLY A 167 13.77 1.01 -6.54
N ILE A 168 12.99 1.83 -7.21
CA ILE A 168 13.48 2.82 -8.18
C ILE A 168 13.26 4.25 -7.71
N GLU A 169 13.94 5.18 -8.35
CA GLU A 169 13.67 6.61 -8.31
C GLU A 169 12.97 7.03 -9.61
N GLY A 170 11.98 7.88 -9.51
CA GLY A 170 11.20 8.32 -10.65
C GLY A 170 10.43 9.60 -10.34
N ARG A 171 9.38 9.82 -11.08
CA ARG A 171 8.48 10.96 -10.91
C ARG A 171 7.04 10.52 -11.13
N VAL A 172 6.14 11.18 -10.43
CA VAL A 172 4.69 11.01 -10.58
C VAL A 172 4.05 12.29 -11.09
N PRO A 173 2.94 12.23 -11.84
CA PRO A 173 2.22 13.44 -12.24
C PRO A 173 1.85 14.30 -11.03
N TYR A 174 2.06 15.60 -11.14
CA TYR A 174 1.58 16.55 -10.17
C TYR A 174 0.05 16.57 -10.14
N ARG A 175 -0.54 16.64 -8.94
CA ARG A 175 -1.98 16.45 -8.72
C ARG A 175 -2.65 17.58 -7.93
N GLY A 176 -1.90 18.62 -7.55
CA GLY A 176 -2.41 19.69 -6.69
C GLY A 176 -2.57 19.25 -5.23
N SER A 177 -3.55 19.81 -4.52
CA SER A 177 -3.71 19.59 -3.09
C SER A 177 -4.15 18.16 -2.74
N LEU A 178 -3.66 17.66 -1.60
CA LEU A 178 -4.07 16.37 -1.02
C LEU A 178 -5.57 16.32 -0.78
N ALA A 179 -6.18 17.42 -0.35
CA ALA A 179 -7.62 17.49 -0.07
C ALA A 179 -8.46 17.10 -1.30
N THR A 180 -8.07 17.59 -2.49
CA THR A 180 -8.75 17.25 -3.75
C THR A 180 -8.65 15.76 -4.06
N ILE A 181 -7.48 15.17 -3.92
CA ILE A 181 -7.26 13.74 -4.16
C ILE A 181 -8.03 12.89 -3.14
N ALA A 182 -7.96 13.23 -1.86
CA ALA A 182 -8.69 12.54 -0.80
C ALA A 182 -10.20 12.58 -1.05
N HIS A 183 -10.74 13.72 -1.49
CA HIS A 183 -12.16 13.85 -1.85
C HIS A 183 -12.55 12.87 -2.96
N GLN A 184 -11.76 12.75 -4.03
CA GLN A 184 -12.02 11.79 -5.12
C GLN A 184 -11.94 10.34 -4.66
N LEU A 185 -10.96 10.00 -3.81
CA LEU A 185 -10.82 8.64 -3.28
C LEU A 185 -11.99 8.25 -2.37
N VAL A 186 -12.39 9.15 -1.46
CA VAL A 186 -13.55 8.94 -0.58
C VAL A 186 -14.85 8.90 -1.38
N GLY A 187 -14.98 9.74 -2.41
CA GLY A 187 -16.12 9.72 -3.32
C GLY A 187 -16.27 8.37 -4.01
N GLY A 188 -15.18 7.82 -4.55
CA GLY A 188 -15.18 6.49 -5.16
C GLY A 188 -15.50 5.35 -4.18
N LEU A 189 -14.99 5.43 -2.94
CA LEU A 189 -15.35 4.48 -1.89
C LEU A 189 -16.87 4.53 -1.58
N ARG A 190 -17.43 5.74 -1.43
CA ARG A 190 -18.87 5.92 -1.22
C ARG A 190 -19.71 5.37 -2.37
N SER A 191 -19.27 5.57 -3.61
CA SER A 191 -19.92 4.98 -4.79
C SER A 191 -19.88 3.45 -4.73
N GLY A 192 -18.73 2.86 -4.40
CA GLY A 192 -18.58 1.41 -4.23
C GLY A 192 -19.50 0.85 -3.13
N MET A 193 -19.59 1.55 -1.99
CA MET A 193 -20.53 1.21 -0.91
C MET A 193 -21.99 1.27 -1.40
N GLY A 194 -22.34 2.28 -2.18
CA GLY A 194 -23.68 2.42 -2.77
C GLY A 194 -24.02 1.25 -3.69
N TYR A 195 -23.14 0.88 -4.60
CA TYR A 195 -23.36 -0.26 -5.52
C TYR A 195 -23.45 -1.60 -4.81
N THR A 196 -22.75 -1.79 -3.70
CA THR A 196 -22.79 -3.03 -2.91
C THR A 196 -23.89 -3.03 -1.85
N GLY A 197 -24.65 -1.94 -1.70
CA GLY A 197 -25.67 -1.79 -0.66
C GLY A 197 -25.13 -1.72 0.76
N SER A 198 -23.85 -1.37 0.93
CA SER A 198 -23.17 -1.30 2.23
C SER A 198 -23.38 0.07 2.86
N ARG A 199 -23.98 0.14 4.05
CA ARG A 199 -24.23 1.39 4.78
C ARG A 199 -23.03 1.84 5.59
N THR A 200 -22.19 0.88 6.00
CA THR A 200 -21.01 1.11 6.83
C THR A 200 -19.78 0.43 6.22
N ILE A 201 -18.59 0.86 6.65
CA ILE A 201 -17.34 0.19 6.28
C ILE A 201 -17.35 -1.28 6.69
N GLU A 202 -17.89 -1.60 7.87
CA GLU A 202 -18.00 -2.97 8.36
C GLU A 202 -18.93 -3.83 7.47
N GLU A 203 -20.03 -3.28 6.98
CA GLU A 203 -20.86 -3.98 6.01
C GLU A 203 -20.11 -4.24 4.70
N LEU A 204 -19.33 -3.29 4.21
CA LEU A 204 -18.51 -3.49 3.01
C LEU A 204 -17.45 -4.59 3.23
N ARG A 205 -16.78 -4.61 4.38
CA ARG A 205 -15.79 -5.63 4.74
C ARG A 205 -16.37 -7.03 4.81
N THR A 206 -17.59 -7.18 5.31
CA THR A 206 -18.19 -8.50 5.64
C THR A 206 -19.15 -9.03 4.60
N LYS A 207 -19.78 -8.16 3.80
CA LYS A 207 -20.85 -8.56 2.85
C LYS A 207 -20.44 -8.53 1.39
N ALA A 208 -19.42 -7.75 1.02
CA ALA A 208 -18.97 -7.63 -0.36
C ALA A 208 -18.40 -8.96 -0.88
N LYS A 209 -18.63 -9.24 -2.16
CA LYS A 209 -18.16 -10.46 -2.82
C LYS A 209 -17.27 -10.08 -4.00
N PHE A 210 -16.19 -10.84 -4.16
CA PHE A 210 -15.28 -10.71 -5.29
C PHE A 210 -15.63 -11.70 -6.39
N VAL A 211 -15.45 -11.25 -7.63
CA VAL A 211 -15.51 -12.09 -8.82
C VAL A 211 -14.14 -12.10 -9.47
N LYS A 212 -13.61 -13.29 -9.78
CA LYS A 212 -12.41 -13.42 -10.59
C LYS A 212 -12.70 -13.00 -12.03
N ILE A 213 -11.84 -12.16 -12.58
CA ILE A 213 -11.90 -11.75 -13.98
C ILE A 213 -10.62 -12.18 -14.72
N THR A 214 -10.72 -12.30 -16.03
CA THR A 214 -9.59 -12.54 -16.94
C THR A 214 -8.91 -11.20 -17.29
N SER A 215 -7.80 -11.27 -18.02
CA SER A 215 -7.17 -10.07 -18.62
C SER A 215 -8.11 -9.34 -19.58
N GLN A 216 -9.01 -10.04 -20.26
CA GLN A 216 -10.05 -9.43 -21.11
C GLN A 216 -11.10 -8.70 -20.27
N GLY A 217 -11.56 -9.28 -19.16
CA GLY A 217 -12.45 -8.59 -18.21
C GLY A 217 -11.78 -7.37 -17.57
N LEU A 218 -10.47 -7.39 -17.35
CA LEU A 218 -9.75 -6.22 -16.90
C LEU A 218 -9.75 -5.11 -17.97
N ARG A 219 -9.54 -5.45 -19.25
CA ARG A 219 -9.62 -4.50 -20.38
C ARG A 219 -11.02 -3.90 -20.50
N GLU A 220 -12.07 -4.73 -20.42
CA GLU A 220 -13.47 -4.29 -20.40
C GLU A 220 -13.78 -3.34 -19.24
N SER A 221 -13.13 -3.51 -18.07
CA SER A 221 -13.31 -2.69 -16.89
C SER A 221 -12.73 -1.27 -17.03
N HIS A 222 -11.87 -1.05 -18.00
CA HIS A 222 -11.33 0.27 -18.34
C HIS A 222 -12.10 0.86 -19.54
N VAL A 223 -11.95 2.17 -19.72
CA VAL A 223 -12.44 2.82 -20.95
C VAL A 223 -11.81 2.16 -22.16
N HIS A 224 -12.62 1.72 -23.10
CA HIS A 224 -12.19 1.01 -24.31
C HIS A 224 -13.00 1.46 -25.54
N ASP A 225 -12.42 1.27 -26.72
CA ASP A 225 -13.03 1.55 -28.02
C ASP A 225 -13.51 3.00 -28.23
N VAL A 226 -12.91 3.95 -27.47
CA VAL A 226 -13.12 5.39 -27.60
C VAL A 226 -11.80 6.15 -27.45
N ILE A 227 -11.75 7.35 -28.01
CA ILE A 227 -10.64 8.29 -27.81
C ILE A 227 -11.08 9.26 -26.71
N ILE A 228 -10.29 9.35 -25.62
CA ILE A 228 -10.56 10.28 -24.54
C ILE A 228 -10.22 11.69 -25.02
N THR A 229 -11.20 12.57 -25.06
CA THR A 229 -11.04 13.98 -25.42
C THR A 229 -10.92 14.89 -24.20
N GLU A 230 -11.47 14.45 -23.05
CA GLU A 230 -11.38 15.13 -21.78
C GLU A 230 -11.17 14.10 -20.64
N GLU A 231 -10.09 14.25 -19.86
CA GLU A 231 -9.79 13.34 -18.74
C GLU A 231 -10.68 13.65 -17.54
N ALA A 232 -11.23 12.61 -16.91
CA ALA A 232 -11.91 12.78 -15.64
C ALA A 232 -10.86 12.99 -14.51
N PRO A 233 -11.20 13.77 -13.45
CA PRO A 233 -10.24 14.06 -12.38
C PRO A 233 -9.76 12.81 -11.62
N ASN A 234 -10.54 11.74 -11.65
CA ASN A 234 -10.28 10.48 -10.95
C ASN A 234 -9.92 9.30 -11.89
N TYR A 235 -9.83 9.55 -13.20
CA TYR A 235 -9.46 8.51 -14.17
C TYR A 235 -8.47 9.05 -15.21
N ARG A 236 -7.28 8.45 -15.24
CA ARG A 236 -6.25 8.70 -16.25
C ARG A 236 -5.64 7.37 -16.69
N ILE A 237 -5.43 7.21 -17.98
CA ILE A 237 -4.62 6.10 -18.51
C ILE A 237 -3.17 6.55 -18.39
N SER A 238 -2.36 5.81 -17.64
CA SER A 238 -0.91 6.01 -17.50
C SER A 238 -0.13 5.27 -18.57
#